data_484c84bd0ed2888dc118321706f9fede
#
_entry.id   484c84bd0ed2888dc118321706f9fede
#
_cell.length_a   1.000
_cell.length_b   1.000
_cell.length_c   1.000
_cell.angle_alpha   90.00
_cell.angle_beta   90.00
_cell.angle_gamma   90.00
#
_symmetry.space_group_name_H-M   'P 1'
#
loop_
_entity.id
_entity.type
_entity.pdbx_description
1 polymer ?
#
loop_
_entity_poly.entity_id
_entity_poly.type
_entity_poly.pdbx_seq_one_letter_code
_entity_poly.pdbx_strand_id
1 'polypeptide(L)'
;MKMKLLLTLIAFVSISVSAQINYNVNVNFDEDDNDSMAYIVDFDSSEVIDSVVVENSVAHFRGSIHTPVMAMLNLDGQDMLRFILEGGDTEITLKENSRAFNGGKLNRELEQFGMKADSLVAAYHQLPPNADNEMRDTINSQYMNLMFSTLRNNIDNPIGYIILISLAPAMDIDEINDFISDNPDLANSSRLKGVITVKTNEKATSEGQPFRDFTTSYDGDTFTLSDYVGKGRYVLVDFWASWCGPCQRQIPVLKRLYSNYYDKGLDIISVAVWDEPYKTIEAIKLHNMPWKQVIDAQSVPTDLYGISGIPCIILFSSANF
;
A
#
# COMPACT_ATOMS: atom_id res chain seq x y z
N MET A 1 66.20 -6.88 25.67
CA MET A 1 65.42 -7.79 24.84
C MET A 1 63.94 -7.67 25.28
N LYS A 2 63.14 -6.85 24.62
CA LYS A 2 61.74 -6.59 25.00
C LYS A 2 60.83 -7.49 24.14
N MET A 3 60.17 -8.43 24.76
CA MET A 3 59.23 -9.37 24.19
C MET A 3 57.90 -8.65 23.99
N LYS A 4 57.48 -8.41 22.74
CA LYS A 4 56.13 -7.88 22.40
C LYS A 4 55.13 -9.02 22.42
N LEU A 5 54.21 -8.99 23.37
CA LEU A 5 53.08 -9.89 23.46
C LEU A 5 52.05 -9.44 22.40
N LEU A 6 51.83 -10.24 21.36
CA LEU A 6 50.81 -10.03 20.34
C LEU A 6 49.50 -10.63 20.86
N LEU A 7 48.56 -9.78 21.34
CA LEU A 7 47.22 -10.22 21.66
C LEU A 7 46.43 -10.33 20.36
N THR A 8 46.15 -11.54 19.91
CA THR A 8 45.23 -11.83 18.83
C THR A 8 43.79 -11.76 19.37
N LEU A 9 43.10 -10.70 19.00
CA LEU A 9 41.66 -10.54 19.29
C LEU A 9 40.86 -11.48 18.37
N ILE A 10 40.39 -12.62 18.90
CA ILE A 10 39.49 -13.51 18.20
C ILE A 10 38.10 -12.90 18.35
N ALA A 11 37.61 -12.24 17.29
CA ALA A 11 36.22 -11.82 17.21
C ALA A 11 35.33 -13.07 17.05
N PHE A 12 34.63 -13.44 18.11
CA PHE A 12 33.54 -14.41 18.02
C PHE A 12 32.38 -13.75 17.23
N VAL A 13 32.24 -14.08 15.95
CA VAL A 13 31.04 -13.84 15.21
C VAL A 13 30.02 -14.87 15.70
N SER A 14 29.13 -14.45 16.58
CA SER A 14 27.96 -15.26 16.96
C SER A 14 27.04 -15.31 15.75
N ILE A 15 27.10 -16.38 14.98
CA ILE A 15 26.08 -16.71 13.97
C ILE A 15 24.86 -17.18 14.78
N SER A 16 23.86 -16.33 14.92
CA SER A 16 22.55 -16.72 15.43
C SER A 16 21.91 -17.63 14.39
N VAL A 17 22.04 -18.95 14.58
CA VAL A 17 21.25 -19.91 13.81
C VAL A 17 19.83 -19.81 14.34
N SER A 18 18.96 -19.10 13.63
CA SER A 18 17.52 -19.15 13.90
C SER A 18 17.05 -20.60 13.78
N ALA A 19 16.35 -21.09 14.81
CA ALA A 19 15.83 -22.46 14.79
C ALA A 19 14.81 -22.61 13.64
N GLN A 20 14.95 -23.67 12.85
CA GLN A 20 13.95 -23.99 11.82
C GLN A 20 12.62 -24.42 12.47
N ILE A 21 11.54 -23.88 11.95
CA ILE A 21 10.15 -24.20 12.35
C ILE A 21 9.57 -25.10 11.27
N ASN A 22 9.31 -26.37 11.59
CA ASN A 22 8.73 -27.32 10.64
C ASN A 22 7.23 -27.09 10.54
N TYR A 23 6.69 -27.20 9.32
CA TYR A 23 5.25 -27.16 9.05
C TYR A 23 4.77 -28.43 8.32
N ASN A 24 3.50 -28.75 8.52
CA ASN A 24 2.76 -29.78 7.81
C ASN A 24 1.36 -29.19 7.52
N VAL A 25 1.09 -28.83 6.27
CA VAL A 25 -0.18 -28.24 5.84
C VAL A 25 -0.89 -29.21 4.92
N ASN A 26 -2.07 -29.65 5.34
CA ASN A 26 -2.93 -30.51 4.55
C ASN A 26 -4.13 -29.70 4.05
N VAL A 27 -4.36 -29.68 2.75
CA VAL A 27 -5.47 -28.98 2.13
C VAL A 27 -6.38 -29.97 1.41
N ASN A 28 -7.63 -30.05 1.86
CA ASN A 28 -8.65 -30.89 1.24
C ASN A 28 -9.43 -30.09 0.19
N PHE A 29 -9.38 -30.53 -1.05
CA PHE A 29 -10.03 -29.96 -2.24
C PHE A 29 -11.17 -30.86 -2.74
N ASP A 30 -11.89 -30.42 -3.77
CA ASP A 30 -12.85 -31.25 -4.47
C ASP A 30 -12.14 -32.26 -5.39
N GLU A 31 -12.86 -33.27 -5.89
CA GLU A 31 -12.28 -34.30 -6.78
C GLU A 31 -11.84 -33.73 -8.12
N ASP A 32 -12.51 -32.68 -8.59
CA ASP A 32 -12.21 -32.00 -9.84
C ASP A 32 -10.86 -31.25 -9.81
N ASP A 33 -10.33 -30.98 -8.61
CA ASP A 33 -9.03 -30.33 -8.40
C ASP A 33 -7.84 -31.29 -8.44
N ASN A 34 -8.07 -32.60 -8.63
CA ASN A 34 -6.97 -33.55 -8.78
C ASN A 34 -6.10 -33.18 -10.00
N ASP A 35 -4.80 -33.46 -9.88
CA ASP A 35 -3.76 -33.11 -10.84
C ASP A 35 -3.45 -31.60 -10.96
N SER A 36 -4.19 -30.73 -10.26
CA SER A 36 -3.88 -29.28 -10.15
C SER A 36 -2.63 -29.05 -9.30
N MET A 37 -1.93 -27.94 -9.60
CA MET A 37 -0.78 -27.51 -8.80
C MET A 37 -1.23 -26.56 -7.68
N ALA A 38 -0.96 -26.96 -6.44
CA ALA A 38 -1.17 -26.10 -5.28
C ALA A 38 0.14 -25.50 -4.79
N TYR A 39 0.11 -24.23 -4.42
CA TYR A 39 1.28 -23.46 -3.98
C TYR A 39 1.00 -22.80 -2.64
N ILE A 40 2.01 -22.76 -1.79
CA ILE A 40 2.10 -21.81 -0.67
C ILE A 40 3.04 -20.70 -1.09
N VAL A 41 2.54 -19.47 -1.13
CA VAL A 41 3.26 -18.29 -1.62
C VAL A 41 3.41 -17.29 -0.46
N ASP A 42 4.59 -16.72 -0.28
CA ASP A 42 4.80 -15.63 0.66
C ASP A 42 3.98 -14.40 0.24
N PHE A 43 3.15 -13.89 1.13
CA PHE A 43 2.24 -12.79 0.83
C PHE A 43 2.96 -11.47 0.55
N ASP A 44 4.12 -11.24 1.14
CA ASP A 44 4.89 -10.00 0.95
C ASP A 44 5.73 -10.02 -0.33
N SER A 45 6.56 -11.05 -0.50
CA SER A 45 7.50 -11.15 -1.61
C SER A 45 6.88 -11.73 -2.88
N SER A 46 5.75 -12.45 -2.77
CA SER A 46 5.14 -13.26 -3.81
C SER A 46 6.04 -14.44 -4.26
N GLU A 47 7.03 -14.81 -3.47
CA GLU A 47 7.87 -15.98 -3.74
C GLU A 47 7.15 -17.27 -3.31
N VAL A 48 7.34 -18.32 -4.10
CA VAL A 48 6.81 -19.66 -3.79
C VAL A 48 7.63 -20.26 -2.66
N ILE A 49 6.96 -20.56 -1.53
CA ILE A 49 7.55 -21.23 -0.37
C ILE A 49 7.55 -22.74 -0.60
N ASP A 50 6.43 -23.28 -1.12
CA ASP A 50 6.24 -24.72 -1.35
C ASP A 50 5.23 -24.96 -2.47
N SER A 51 5.34 -26.14 -3.14
CA SER A 51 4.42 -26.51 -4.21
C SER A 51 4.23 -28.01 -4.26
N VAL A 52 3.00 -28.45 -4.47
CA VAL A 52 2.64 -29.87 -4.57
C VAL A 52 1.51 -30.07 -5.58
N VAL A 53 1.42 -31.27 -6.14
CA VAL A 53 0.25 -31.69 -6.94
C VAL A 53 -0.85 -32.16 -5.98
N VAL A 54 -2.09 -31.83 -6.29
CA VAL A 54 -3.27 -32.34 -5.58
C VAL A 54 -3.48 -33.80 -5.98
N GLU A 55 -3.37 -34.72 -5.03
CA GLU A 55 -3.59 -36.16 -5.22
C GLU A 55 -4.69 -36.66 -4.27
N ASN A 56 -5.63 -37.44 -4.80
CA ASN A 56 -6.78 -37.95 -4.01
C ASN A 56 -7.53 -36.84 -3.26
N SER A 57 -7.72 -35.69 -3.92
CA SER A 57 -8.34 -34.48 -3.38
C SER A 57 -7.59 -33.84 -2.20
N VAL A 58 -6.31 -34.10 -2.02
CA VAL A 58 -5.49 -33.53 -0.96
C VAL A 58 -4.16 -32.99 -1.49
N ALA A 59 -3.79 -31.80 -1.05
CA ALA A 59 -2.44 -31.26 -1.19
C ALA A 59 -1.71 -31.37 0.17
N HIS A 60 -0.56 -32.06 0.17
CA HIS A 60 0.27 -32.26 1.38
C HIS A 60 1.56 -31.47 1.30
N PHE A 61 1.64 -30.33 1.98
CA PHE A 61 2.85 -29.51 2.07
C PHE A 61 3.65 -29.85 3.32
N ARG A 62 4.97 -30.00 3.19
CA ARG A 62 5.88 -30.28 4.30
C ARG A 62 7.21 -29.60 4.08
N GLY A 63 7.60 -28.77 5.05
CA GLY A 63 8.85 -28.04 4.95
C GLY A 63 9.23 -27.37 6.26
N SER A 64 10.08 -26.34 6.14
CA SER A 64 10.49 -25.54 7.27
C SER A 64 10.66 -24.06 6.88
N ILE A 65 10.39 -23.21 7.84
CA ILE A 65 10.57 -21.76 7.76
C ILE A 65 11.42 -21.29 8.94
N HIS A 66 11.95 -20.09 8.89
CA HIS A 66 12.72 -19.51 10.00
C HIS A 66 11.84 -18.70 10.97
N THR A 67 10.83 -18.03 10.45
CA THR A 67 9.87 -17.24 11.20
C THR A 67 8.48 -17.47 10.63
N PRO A 68 7.40 -17.33 11.41
CA PRO A 68 6.05 -17.32 10.87
C PRO A 68 5.90 -16.25 9.79
N VAL A 69 5.19 -16.57 8.71
CA VAL A 69 4.92 -15.65 7.59
C VAL A 69 3.45 -15.63 7.23
N MET A 70 2.96 -14.49 6.76
CA MET A 70 1.67 -14.44 6.09
C MET A 70 1.81 -15.10 4.72
N ALA A 71 1.03 -16.14 4.49
CA ALA A 71 1.07 -16.94 3.28
C ALA A 71 -0.26 -16.88 2.51
N MET A 72 -0.18 -17.08 1.22
CA MET A 72 -1.31 -17.26 0.32
C MET A 72 -1.28 -18.69 -0.22
N LEU A 73 -2.39 -19.41 0.00
CA LEU A 73 -2.64 -20.67 -0.70
C LEU A 73 -3.17 -20.34 -2.09
N ASN A 74 -2.54 -20.89 -3.11
CA ASN A 74 -2.89 -20.69 -4.50
C ASN A 74 -3.11 -22.05 -5.18
N LEU A 75 -4.12 -22.16 -6.06
CA LEU A 75 -4.40 -23.34 -6.87
C LEU A 75 -4.44 -22.91 -8.33
N ASP A 76 -3.56 -23.50 -9.16
CA ASP A 76 -3.44 -23.21 -10.60
C ASP A 76 -3.42 -21.70 -10.96
N GLY A 77 -2.75 -20.88 -10.13
CA GLY A 77 -2.63 -19.44 -10.32
C GLY A 77 -3.80 -18.63 -9.71
N GLN A 78 -4.76 -19.27 -9.03
CA GLN A 78 -5.85 -18.58 -8.34
C GLN A 78 -5.61 -18.54 -6.82
N ASP A 79 -5.72 -17.36 -6.24
CA ASP A 79 -5.62 -17.16 -4.80
C ASP A 79 -6.87 -17.70 -4.11
N MET A 80 -6.69 -18.68 -3.21
CA MET A 80 -7.77 -19.40 -2.53
C MET A 80 -7.99 -18.92 -1.10
N LEU A 81 -6.90 -18.79 -0.31
CA LEU A 81 -6.96 -18.49 1.11
C LEU A 81 -5.67 -17.85 1.58
N ARG A 82 -5.80 -16.82 2.43
CA ARG A 82 -4.68 -16.24 3.18
C ARG A 82 -4.64 -16.80 4.59
N PHE A 83 -3.47 -17.23 5.06
CA PHE A 83 -3.27 -17.78 6.39
C PHE A 83 -1.85 -17.52 6.89
N ILE A 84 -1.58 -17.78 8.17
CA ILE A 84 -0.23 -17.68 8.73
C ILE A 84 0.42 -19.07 8.70
N LEU A 85 1.52 -19.18 7.95
CA LEU A 85 2.39 -20.34 8.03
C LEU A 85 3.27 -20.19 9.27
N GLU A 86 2.87 -20.81 10.39
CA GLU A 86 3.48 -20.61 11.72
C GLU A 86 4.19 -21.85 12.26
N GLY A 87 4.18 -22.95 11.49
CA GLY A 87 4.72 -24.24 11.93
C GLY A 87 3.65 -25.14 12.56
N GLY A 88 4.04 -26.40 12.79
CA GLY A 88 3.11 -27.43 13.27
C GLY A 88 2.14 -27.90 12.20
N ASP A 89 1.05 -28.51 12.63
CA ASP A 89 0.02 -29.06 11.76
C ASP A 89 -1.07 -28.01 11.47
N THR A 90 -1.42 -27.88 10.18
CA THR A 90 -2.52 -27.03 9.70
C THR A 90 -3.39 -27.86 8.77
N GLU A 91 -4.70 -27.86 9.04
CA GLU A 91 -5.72 -28.56 8.23
C GLU A 91 -6.65 -27.52 7.60
N ILE A 92 -6.76 -27.56 6.29
CA ILE A 92 -7.60 -26.65 5.50
C ILE A 92 -8.57 -27.48 4.66
N THR A 93 -9.83 -27.06 4.59
CA THR A 93 -10.82 -27.67 3.68
C THR A 93 -11.39 -26.56 2.80
N LEU A 94 -11.23 -26.72 1.50
CA LEU A 94 -11.71 -25.78 0.45
C LEU A 94 -12.53 -26.57 -0.57
N LYS A 95 -13.72 -26.98 -0.19
CA LYS A 95 -14.69 -27.69 -1.03
C LYS A 95 -15.88 -26.80 -1.34
N GLU A 96 -16.54 -27.04 -2.46
CA GLU A 96 -17.73 -26.29 -2.88
C GLU A 96 -18.74 -26.13 -1.74
N ASN A 97 -18.99 -27.21 -1.00
CA ASN A 97 -20.02 -27.27 0.05
C ASN A 97 -19.43 -27.28 1.47
N SER A 98 -18.12 -27.12 1.66
CA SER A 98 -17.49 -27.18 2.99
C SER A 98 -16.19 -26.38 3.01
N ARG A 99 -16.15 -25.38 3.89
CA ARG A 99 -14.93 -24.63 4.18
C ARG A 99 -14.62 -24.73 5.66
N ALA A 100 -13.41 -25.15 5.99
CA ALA A 100 -12.91 -25.23 7.35
C ALA A 100 -11.42 -24.91 7.41
N PHE A 101 -11.02 -24.31 8.51
CA PHE A 101 -9.62 -23.99 8.78
C PHE A 101 -9.30 -24.35 10.22
N ASN A 102 -8.23 -25.13 10.43
CA ASN A 102 -7.70 -25.44 11.75
C ASN A 102 -6.18 -25.24 11.72
N GLY A 103 -5.73 -24.11 12.25
CA GLY A 103 -4.33 -23.70 12.29
C GLY A 103 -3.78 -23.55 13.70
N GLY A 104 -2.57 -23.05 13.77
CA GLY A 104 -1.87 -22.79 15.01
C GLY A 104 -2.41 -21.59 15.80
N LYS A 105 -1.60 -21.12 16.74
CA LYS A 105 -2.00 -20.06 17.69
C LYS A 105 -2.27 -18.73 16.97
N LEU A 106 -1.36 -18.31 16.06
CA LEU A 106 -1.48 -17.03 15.37
C LEU A 106 -2.69 -17.02 14.42
N ASN A 107 -2.99 -18.13 13.76
CA ASN A 107 -4.18 -18.25 12.92
C ASN A 107 -5.48 -18.10 13.74
N ARG A 108 -5.55 -18.71 14.94
CA ARG A 108 -6.73 -18.54 15.82
C ARG A 108 -6.85 -17.10 16.32
N GLU A 109 -5.75 -16.41 16.62
CA GLU A 109 -5.74 -15.00 17.00
C GLU A 109 -6.21 -14.10 15.85
N LEU A 110 -5.74 -14.39 14.63
CA LEU A 110 -6.17 -13.67 13.41
C LEU A 110 -7.68 -13.86 13.16
N GLU A 111 -8.19 -15.08 13.31
CA GLU A 111 -9.63 -15.38 13.20
C GLU A 111 -10.45 -14.60 14.23
N GLN A 112 -10.03 -14.62 15.51
CA GLN A 112 -10.71 -13.87 16.56
C GLN A 112 -10.70 -12.36 16.31
N PHE A 113 -9.60 -11.83 15.80
CA PHE A 113 -9.53 -10.44 15.36
C PHE A 113 -10.53 -10.19 14.22
N GLY A 114 -10.53 -11.03 13.17
CA GLY A 114 -11.45 -10.93 12.04
C GLY A 114 -12.92 -10.91 12.49
N MET A 115 -13.33 -11.86 13.34
CA MET A 115 -14.70 -11.89 13.87
C MET A 115 -15.11 -10.60 14.60
N LYS A 116 -14.21 -10.00 15.38
CA LYS A 116 -14.47 -8.73 16.07
C LYS A 116 -14.57 -7.57 15.09
N ALA A 117 -13.66 -7.51 14.11
CA ALA A 117 -13.66 -6.48 13.06
C ALA A 117 -14.94 -6.56 12.22
N ASP A 118 -15.33 -7.75 11.75
CA ASP A 118 -16.54 -7.99 10.98
C ASP A 118 -17.81 -7.61 11.75
N SER A 119 -17.84 -7.90 13.07
CA SER A 119 -18.96 -7.48 13.92
C SER A 119 -19.13 -5.96 13.96
N LEU A 120 -18.02 -5.19 14.05
CA LEU A 120 -18.07 -3.73 14.03
C LEU A 120 -18.46 -3.19 12.65
N VAL A 121 -17.96 -3.79 11.57
CA VAL A 121 -18.34 -3.43 10.19
C VAL A 121 -19.84 -3.71 9.98
N ALA A 122 -20.34 -4.87 10.41
CA ALA A 122 -21.75 -5.20 10.33
C ALA A 122 -22.61 -4.21 11.14
N ALA A 123 -22.18 -3.84 12.36
CA ALA A 123 -22.87 -2.83 13.16
C ALA A 123 -22.93 -1.47 12.45
N TYR A 124 -21.86 -1.05 11.79
CA TYR A 124 -21.84 0.18 11.00
C TYR A 124 -22.83 0.13 9.83
N HIS A 125 -22.88 -0.96 9.08
CA HIS A 125 -23.80 -1.13 7.94
C HIS A 125 -25.27 -1.27 8.37
N GLN A 126 -25.54 -1.70 9.60
CA GLN A 126 -26.90 -1.79 10.15
C GLN A 126 -27.40 -0.46 10.72
N LEU A 127 -26.57 0.58 10.77
CA LEU A 127 -27.02 1.91 11.17
C LEU A 127 -28.13 2.42 10.24
N PRO A 128 -29.18 3.03 10.80
CA PRO A 128 -30.24 3.63 9.97
C PRO A 128 -29.67 4.75 9.08
N PRO A 129 -30.26 5.01 7.90
CA PRO A 129 -29.78 6.04 6.98
C PRO A 129 -29.66 7.44 7.62
N ASN A 130 -30.48 7.72 8.62
CA ASN A 130 -30.49 8.97 9.38
C ASN A 130 -29.73 8.90 10.71
N ALA A 131 -28.88 7.87 10.92
CA ALA A 131 -28.01 7.82 12.09
C ALA A 131 -27.16 9.09 12.17
N ASP A 132 -27.01 9.64 13.36
CA ASP A 132 -26.17 10.81 13.59
C ASP A 132 -24.68 10.48 13.46
N ASN A 133 -23.85 11.51 13.42
CA ASN A 133 -22.42 11.34 13.31
C ASN A 133 -21.81 10.70 14.56
N GLU A 134 -22.38 10.95 15.75
CA GLU A 134 -21.87 10.41 17.02
C GLU A 134 -21.92 8.88 17.03
N MET A 135 -23.03 8.28 16.54
CA MET A 135 -23.14 6.82 16.42
C MET A 135 -22.08 6.25 15.43
N ARG A 136 -21.91 6.89 14.28
CA ARG A 136 -20.92 6.49 13.28
C ARG A 136 -19.50 6.60 13.81
N ASP A 137 -19.18 7.71 14.46
CA ASP A 137 -17.87 7.99 15.03
C ASP A 137 -17.54 7.04 16.19
N THR A 138 -18.53 6.64 16.96
CA THR A 138 -18.37 5.67 18.05
C THR A 138 -17.91 4.31 17.49
N ILE A 139 -18.60 3.78 16.47
CA ILE A 139 -18.24 2.49 15.86
C ILE A 139 -16.88 2.57 15.16
N ASN A 140 -16.62 3.66 14.41
CA ASN A 140 -15.33 3.89 13.78
C ASN A 140 -14.19 3.93 14.81
N SER A 141 -14.40 4.62 15.93
CA SER A 141 -13.41 4.68 17.02
C SER A 141 -13.16 3.31 17.64
N GLN A 142 -14.20 2.49 17.84
CA GLN A 142 -14.04 1.11 18.31
C GLN A 142 -13.25 0.25 17.32
N TYR A 143 -13.54 0.38 16.02
CA TYR A 143 -12.81 -0.33 14.98
C TYR A 143 -11.33 0.09 14.93
N MET A 144 -11.05 1.38 14.95
CA MET A 144 -9.66 1.88 14.96
C MET A 144 -8.91 1.47 16.22
N ASN A 145 -9.56 1.51 17.40
CA ASN A 145 -8.96 1.03 18.63
C ASN A 145 -8.65 -0.48 18.59
N LEU A 146 -9.52 -1.29 17.98
CA LEU A 146 -9.26 -2.72 17.76
C LEU A 146 -8.04 -2.89 16.83
N MET A 147 -7.98 -2.18 15.70
CA MET A 147 -6.85 -2.24 14.76
C MET A 147 -5.53 -1.88 15.44
N PHE A 148 -5.44 -0.69 16.07
CA PHE A 148 -4.21 -0.23 16.70
C PHE A 148 -3.78 -1.06 17.92
N SER A 149 -4.71 -1.53 18.73
CA SER A 149 -4.36 -2.40 19.87
C SER A 149 -3.85 -3.76 19.40
N THR A 150 -4.47 -4.33 18.35
CA THR A 150 -4.01 -5.59 17.77
C THR A 150 -2.64 -5.43 17.09
N LEU A 151 -2.44 -4.34 16.36
CA LEU A 151 -1.13 -4.01 15.76
C LEU A 151 -0.03 -3.96 16.83
N ARG A 152 -0.22 -3.18 17.89
CA ARG A 152 0.79 -3.04 18.97
C ARG A 152 1.10 -4.35 19.68
N ASN A 153 0.08 -5.18 19.91
CA ASN A 153 0.25 -6.47 20.59
C ASN A 153 0.89 -7.54 19.70
N ASN A 154 0.98 -7.31 18.40
CA ASN A 154 1.44 -8.27 17.40
C ASN A 154 2.50 -7.69 16.45
N ILE A 155 3.21 -6.64 16.86
CA ILE A 155 4.15 -5.94 15.97
C ILE A 155 5.29 -6.83 15.47
N ASP A 156 5.60 -7.89 16.21
CA ASP A 156 6.68 -8.85 15.96
C ASP A 156 6.24 -10.10 15.19
N ASN A 157 5.01 -10.13 14.69
CA ASN A 157 4.47 -11.31 14.01
C ASN A 157 3.57 -10.92 12.80
N PRO A 158 3.16 -11.91 11.95
CA PRO A 158 2.39 -11.63 10.73
C PRO A 158 1.03 -10.93 10.93
N ILE A 159 0.42 -11.01 12.13
CA ILE A 159 -0.84 -10.29 12.42
C ILE A 159 -0.57 -8.79 12.44
N GLY A 160 0.44 -8.34 13.15
CA GLY A 160 0.84 -6.93 13.18
C GLY A 160 1.22 -6.42 11.80
N TYR A 161 1.99 -7.22 11.05
CA TYR A 161 2.35 -6.90 9.68
C TYR A 161 1.15 -6.63 8.78
N ILE A 162 0.15 -7.52 8.73
CA ILE A 162 -1.01 -7.33 7.85
C ILE A 162 -1.89 -6.15 8.28
N ILE A 163 -1.99 -5.88 9.58
CA ILE A 163 -2.72 -4.73 10.10
C ILE A 163 -1.97 -3.43 9.77
N LEU A 164 -0.66 -3.39 9.93
CA LEU A 164 0.14 -2.22 9.58
C LEU A 164 0.02 -1.87 8.09
N ILE A 165 0.14 -2.86 7.19
CA ILE A 165 -0.07 -2.64 5.75
C ILE A 165 -1.46 -2.07 5.47
N SER A 166 -2.48 -2.52 6.19
CA SER A 166 -3.85 -2.04 6.00
C SER A 166 -4.05 -0.61 6.50
N LEU A 167 -3.36 -0.20 7.56
CA LEU A 167 -3.44 1.13 8.16
C LEU A 167 -2.50 2.15 7.52
N ALA A 168 -1.31 1.73 7.10
CA ALA A 168 -0.23 2.60 6.64
C ALA A 168 -0.63 3.61 5.54
N PRO A 169 -1.51 3.29 4.57
CA PRO A 169 -1.99 4.28 3.60
C PRO A 169 -2.69 5.50 4.24
N ALA A 170 -3.32 5.33 5.41
CA ALA A 170 -4.03 6.38 6.13
C ALA A 170 -3.18 7.05 7.23
N MET A 171 -2.00 6.52 7.53
CA MET A 171 -1.07 7.05 8.54
C MET A 171 -0.12 8.08 7.93
N ASP A 172 0.48 8.90 8.77
CA ASP A 172 1.64 9.68 8.34
C ASP A 172 2.94 8.88 8.46
N ILE A 173 4.03 9.39 7.84
CA ILE A 173 5.31 8.65 7.80
C ILE A 173 5.96 8.54 9.18
N ASP A 174 5.73 9.49 10.09
CA ASP A 174 6.32 9.43 11.43
C ASP A 174 5.64 8.33 12.24
N GLU A 175 4.31 8.20 12.17
CA GLU A 175 3.57 7.11 12.79
C GLU A 175 4.01 5.73 12.27
N ILE A 176 4.24 5.60 10.94
CA ILE A 176 4.74 4.35 10.35
C ILE A 176 6.15 4.05 10.88
N ASN A 177 7.02 5.06 10.94
CA ASN A 177 8.40 4.89 11.43
C ASN A 177 8.45 4.51 12.91
N ASP A 178 7.51 4.97 13.73
CA ASP A 178 7.41 4.54 15.14
C ASP A 178 7.20 3.02 15.23
N PHE A 179 6.29 2.45 14.43
CA PHE A 179 6.10 0.99 14.37
C PHE A 179 7.30 0.23 13.80
N ILE A 180 7.99 0.80 12.80
CA ILE A 180 9.21 0.20 12.24
C ILE A 180 10.34 0.22 13.26
N SER A 181 10.42 1.23 14.14
CA SER A 181 11.44 1.28 15.19
C SER A 181 11.29 0.14 16.20
N ASP A 182 10.06 -0.30 16.47
CA ASP A 182 9.75 -1.42 17.34
C ASP A 182 10.07 -2.79 16.67
N ASN A 183 9.94 -2.85 15.33
CA ASN A 183 10.33 -4.04 14.54
C ASN A 183 11.00 -3.63 13.21
N PRO A 184 12.34 -3.49 13.18
CA PRO A 184 13.08 -3.04 11.99
C PRO A 184 12.94 -3.96 10.76
N ASP A 185 12.59 -5.23 10.94
CA ASP A 185 12.41 -6.16 9.82
C ASP A 185 11.23 -5.76 8.92
N LEU A 186 10.25 -5.02 9.46
CA LEU A 186 9.14 -4.47 8.68
C LEU A 186 9.60 -3.52 7.57
N ALA A 187 10.72 -2.80 7.76
CA ALA A 187 11.30 -1.95 6.73
C ALA A 187 11.75 -2.71 5.47
N ASN A 188 11.93 -4.02 5.57
CA ASN A 188 12.30 -4.88 4.45
C ASN A 188 11.09 -5.37 3.63
N SER A 189 9.89 -5.22 4.15
CA SER A 189 8.65 -5.61 3.47
C SER A 189 8.53 -4.93 2.11
N SER A 190 8.27 -5.72 1.07
CA SER A 190 8.08 -5.23 -0.29
C SER A 190 6.85 -4.33 -0.40
N ARG A 191 5.75 -4.71 0.29
CA ARG A 191 4.49 -3.96 0.29
C ARG A 191 4.59 -2.67 1.08
N LEU A 192 5.24 -2.70 2.24
CA LEU A 192 5.38 -1.52 3.09
C LEU A 192 6.34 -0.49 2.49
N LYS A 193 7.40 -0.91 1.81
CA LYS A 193 8.34 -0.02 1.10
C LYS A 193 7.62 0.93 0.12
N GLY A 194 6.66 0.43 -0.63
CA GLY A 194 5.86 1.26 -1.53
C GLY A 194 5.13 2.38 -0.77
N VAL A 195 4.43 2.02 0.32
CA VAL A 195 3.70 2.99 1.16
C VAL A 195 4.67 3.98 1.82
N ILE A 196 5.78 3.51 2.38
CA ILE A 196 6.81 4.37 2.99
C ILE A 196 7.33 5.40 1.97
N THR A 197 7.61 4.97 0.74
CA THR A 197 8.08 5.87 -0.33
C THR A 197 7.06 6.96 -0.62
N VAL A 198 5.79 6.58 -0.82
CA VAL A 198 4.70 7.53 -1.05
C VAL A 198 4.57 8.51 0.11
N LYS A 199 4.49 8.03 1.35
CA LYS A 199 4.34 8.86 2.55
C LYS A 199 5.54 9.76 2.83
N THR A 200 6.75 9.29 2.55
CA THR A 200 7.98 10.09 2.63
C THR A 200 7.95 11.24 1.63
N ASN A 201 7.54 10.97 0.40
CA ASN A 201 7.42 11.99 -0.65
C ASN A 201 6.28 12.97 -0.37
N GLU A 202 5.11 12.50 0.12
CA GLU A 202 4.00 13.33 0.58
C GLU A 202 4.46 14.32 1.66
N LYS A 203 5.17 13.86 2.69
CA LYS A 203 5.73 14.71 3.75
C LYS A 203 6.74 15.73 3.20
N ALA A 204 7.62 15.29 2.31
CA ALA A 204 8.67 16.15 1.74
C ALA A 204 8.14 17.21 0.76
N THR A 205 6.89 17.09 0.32
CA THR A 205 6.19 18.04 -0.57
C THR A 205 4.94 18.64 0.07
N SER A 206 4.77 18.47 1.39
CA SER A 206 3.66 19.04 2.16
C SER A 206 3.72 20.57 2.18
N GLU A 207 2.65 21.19 2.69
CA GLU A 207 2.56 22.65 2.79
C GLU A 207 3.77 23.26 3.52
N GLY A 208 4.35 24.31 2.92
CA GLY A 208 5.53 25.00 3.44
C GLY A 208 6.86 24.37 3.05
N GLN A 209 6.89 23.21 2.38
CA GLN A 209 8.12 22.63 1.88
C GLN A 209 8.51 23.20 0.50
N PRO A 210 9.80 23.21 0.14
CA PRO A 210 10.24 23.56 -1.21
C PRO A 210 9.60 22.61 -2.24
N PHE A 211 9.21 23.17 -3.40
CA PHE A 211 8.73 22.32 -4.49
C PHE A 211 9.83 21.39 -5.01
N ARG A 212 9.42 20.25 -5.49
CA ARG A 212 10.30 19.30 -6.19
C ARG A 212 10.09 19.43 -7.69
N ASP A 213 11.17 19.70 -8.43
CA ASP A 213 11.08 19.85 -9.87
C ASP A 213 10.89 18.50 -10.58
N PHE A 214 10.14 18.53 -11.66
CA PHE A 214 10.00 17.38 -12.54
C PHE A 214 9.93 17.82 -14.01
N THR A 215 10.37 16.92 -14.87
CA THR A 215 10.35 17.12 -16.33
C THR A 215 9.63 15.95 -16.98
N THR A 216 8.74 16.25 -17.92
CA THR A 216 8.06 15.26 -18.76
C THR A 216 8.14 15.69 -20.21
N SER A 217 7.99 14.74 -21.15
CA SER A 217 8.04 15.03 -22.58
C SER A 217 6.96 14.25 -23.31
N TYR A 218 6.31 14.90 -24.26
CA TYR A 218 5.32 14.30 -25.14
C TYR A 218 5.42 14.93 -26.54
N ASP A 219 5.45 14.10 -27.59
CA ASP A 219 5.48 14.52 -29.01
C ASP A 219 6.57 15.57 -29.35
N GLY A 220 7.73 15.45 -28.72
CA GLY A 220 8.86 16.35 -28.89
C GLY A 220 8.85 17.62 -28.03
N ASP A 221 7.74 17.94 -27.39
CA ASP A 221 7.63 19.03 -26.42
C ASP A 221 8.07 18.56 -25.04
N THR A 222 8.86 19.38 -24.35
CA THR A 222 9.31 19.14 -22.98
C THR A 222 8.69 20.15 -22.04
N PHE A 223 8.20 19.70 -20.91
CA PHE A 223 7.72 20.52 -19.81
C PHE A 223 8.59 20.32 -18.58
N THR A 224 8.99 21.42 -17.95
CA THR A 224 9.70 21.41 -16.66
C THR A 224 8.97 22.34 -15.69
N LEU A 225 8.65 21.87 -14.48
CA LEU A 225 7.86 22.64 -13.51
C LEU A 225 8.56 23.93 -13.09
N SER A 226 9.89 23.92 -12.93
CA SER A 226 10.70 25.10 -12.59
C SER A 226 10.69 26.21 -13.65
N ASP A 227 10.21 25.97 -14.86
CA ASP A 227 9.99 27.02 -15.85
C ASP A 227 8.84 27.94 -15.47
N TYR A 228 7.95 27.50 -14.59
CA TYR A 228 6.73 28.21 -14.16
C TYR A 228 6.77 28.63 -12.69
N VAL A 229 7.16 27.73 -11.80
CA VAL A 229 7.20 27.97 -10.35
C VAL A 229 8.39 28.86 -9.99
N GLY A 230 8.18 29.79 -9.04
CA GLY A 230 9.22 30.70 -8.57
C GLY A 230 9.52 31.86 -9.55
N LYS A 231 8.64 32.17 -10.50
CA LYS A 231 8.80 33.24 -11.49
C LYS A 231 7.96 34.50 -11.15
N GLY A 232 7.61 34.68 -9.90
CA GLY A 232 6.85 35.85 -9.45
C GLY A 232 5.34 35.73 -9.63
N ARG A 233 4.85 34.55 -10.00
CA ARG A 233 3.42 34.23 -10.14
C ARG A 233 3.06 33.05 -9.23
N TYR A 234 1.81 33.02 -8.78
CA TYR A 234 1.26 31.81 -8.19
C TYR A 234 1.00 30.79 -9.29
N VAL A 235 1.31 29.52 -9.04
CA VAL A 235 1.06 28.43 -9.99
C VAL A 235 0.19 27.38 -9.33
N LEU A 236 -1.02 27.20 -9.86
CA LEU A 236 -1.91 26.13 -9.46
C LEU A 236 -1.68 24.94 -10.40
N VAL A 237 -1.20 23.84 -9.85
CA VAL A 237 -1.02 22.58 -10.59
C VAL A 237 -2.15 21.64 -10.23
N ASP A 238 -2.90 21.21 -11.25
CA ASP A 238 -4.03 20.29 -11.17
C ASP A 238 -3.62 18.94 -11.76
N PHE A 239 -3.47 17.92 -10.92
CA PHE A 239 -3.20 16.56 -11.36
C PHE A 239 -4.52 15.85 -11.64
N TRP A 240 -4.71 15.42 -12.90
CA TRP A 240 -5.99 14.94 -13.39
C TRP A 240 -5.84 13.83 -14.43
N ALA A 241 -6.97 13.25 -14.85
CA ALA A 241 -7.06 12.33 -15.98
C ALA A 241 -8.43 12.45 -16.69
N SER A 242 -8.47 12.09 -17.96
CA SER A 242 -9.70 12.14 -18.77
C SER A 242 -10.81 11.23 -18.24
N TRP A 243 -10.46 10.11 -17.63
CA TRP A 243 -11.39 9.16 -17.02
C TRP A 243 -11.84 9.56 -15.59
N CYS A 244 -11.20 10.56 -14.98
CA CYS A 244 -11.49 11.00 -13.62
C CYS A 244 -12.72 11.91 -13.57
N GLY A 245 -13.89 11.35 -13.30
CA GLY A 245 -15.14 12.11 -13.19
C GLY A 245 -15.12 13.26 -12.18
N PRO A 246 -14.59 13.07 -10.95
CA PRO A 246 -14.41 14.18 -10.01
C PRO A 246 -13.52 15.31 -10.55
N CYS A 247 -12.42 14.98 -11.26
CA CYS A 247 -11.54 15.98 -11.88
C CYS A 247 -12.27 16.82 -12.91
N GLN A 248 -13.05 16.18 -13.78
CA GLN A 248 -13.87 16.89 -14.78
C GLN A 248 -14.86 17.85 -14.13
N ARG A 249 -15.46 17.51 -12.99
CA ARG A 249 -16.38 18.40 -12.25
C ARG A 249 -15.69 19.65 -11.67
N GLN A 250 -14.37 19.62 -11.49
CA GLN A 250 -13.58 20.77 -11.02
C GLN A 250 -13.23 21.75 -12.16
N ILE A 251 -13.19 21.32 -13.40
CA ILE A 251 -12.80 22.16 -14.56
C ILE A 251 -13.58 23.50 -14.63
N PRO A 252 -14.92 23.54 -14.43
CA PRO A 252 -15.63 24.82 -14.42
C PRO A 252 -15.18 25.77 -13.31
N VAL A 253 -14.70 25.25 -12.16
CA VAL A 253 -14.14 26.06 -11.08
C VAL A 253 -12.79 26.62 -11.49
N LEU A 254 -11.91 25.77 -12.05
CA LEU A 254 -10.60 26.18 -12.56
C LEU A 254 -10.72 27.25 -13.65
N LYS A 255 -11.70 27.14 -14.55
CA LYS A 255 -11.99 28.18 -15.56
C LYS A 255 -12.32 29.53 -14.92
N ARG A 256 -13.16 29.55 -13.90
CA ARG A 256 -13.48 30.79 -13.17
C ARG A 256 -12.26 31.36 -12.46
N LEU A 257 -11.43 30.53 -11.84
CA LEU A 257 -10.19 30.96 -11.22
C LEU A 257 -9.23 31.56 -12.25
N TYR A 258 -9.02 30.86 -13.35
CA TYR A 258 -8.16 31.34 -14.44
C TYR A 258 -8.65 32.70 -15.00
N SER A 259 -9.91 32.80 -15.35
CA SER A 259 -10.51 34.06 -15.87
C SER A 259 -10.39 35.22 -14.90
N ASN A 260 -10.53 34.98 -13.58
CA ASN A 260 -10.57 36.05 -12.58
C ASN A 260 -9.18 36.47 -12.08
N TYR A 261 -8.16 35.60 -12.18
CA TYR A 261 -6.89 35.79 -11.50
C TYR A 261 -5.67 35.67 -12.40
N TYR A 262 -5.79 35.27 -13.67
CA TYR A 262 -4.65 35.16 -14.58
C TYR A 262 -3.89 36.51 -14.70
N ASP A 263 -4.61 37.61 -14.93
CA ASP A 263 -4.03 38.95 -15.03
C ASP A 263 -3.57 39.49 -13.66
N LYS A 264 -3.93 38.82 -12.57
CA LYS A 264 -3.52 39.16 -11.19
C LYS A 264 -2.36 38.31 -10.68
N GLY A 265 -1.76 37.49 -11.55
CA GLY A 265 -0.57 36.72 -11.21
C GLY A 265 -0.81 35.25 -10.83
N LEU A 266 -1.93 34.64 -11.23
CA LEU A 266 -2.18 33.20 -11.07
C LEU A 266 -2.03 32.50 -12.43
N ASP A 267 -1.15 31.53 -12.52
CA ASP A 267 -1.15 30.55 -13.62
C ASP A 267 -1.82 29.25 -13.18
N ILE A 268 -2.41 28.55 -14.14
CA ILE A 268 -2.93 27.20 -13.95
C ILE A 268 -2.21 26.26 -14.92
N ILE A 269 -1.84 25.07 -14.44
CA ILE A 269 -1.25 23.99 -15.23
C ILE A 269 -2.00 22.71 -14.88
N SER A 270 -2.63 22.07 -15.86
CA SER A 270 -3.17 20.73 -15.67
C SER A 270 -2.17 19.69 -16.17
N VAL A 271 -1.83 18.74 -15.31
CA VAL A 271 -0.86 17.67 -15.55
C VAL A 271 -1.63 16.35 -15.63
N ALA A 272 -1.66 15.77 -16.83
CA ALA A 272 -2.33 14.50 -17.05
C ALA A 272 -1.48 13.34 -16.53
N VAL A 273 -2.02 12.58 -15.58
CA VAL A 273 -1.36 11.44 -14.93
C VAL A 273 -2.21 10.19 -15.13
N TRP A 274 -1.57 9.04 -15.28
CA TRP A 274 -2.23 7.72 -15.42
C TRP A 274 -3.29 7.68 -16.54
N ASP A 275 -3.05 8.39 -17.63
CA ASP A 275 -4.01 8.56 -18.73
C ASP A 275 -3.37 8.27 -20.08
N GLU A 276 -4.21 7.91 -21.04
CA GLU A 276 -3.78 7.75 -22.43
C GLU A 276 -3.73 9.11 -23.13
N PRO A 277 -2.61 9.49 -23.77
CA PRO A 277 -2.43 10.83 -24.34
C PRO A 277 -3.56 11.28 -25.26
N TYR A 278 -4.08 10.39 -26.11
CA TYR A 278 -5.16 10.74 -27.04
C TYR A 278 -6.47 11.07 -26.30
N LYS A 279 -6.79 10.34 -25.20
CA LYS A 279 -7.98 10.60 -24.37
C LYS A 279 -7.85 11.92 -23.64
N THR A 280 -6.66 12.21 -23.10
CA THR A 280 -6.34 13.51 -22.51
C THR A 280 -6.59 14.65 -23.50
N ILE A 281 -6.07 14.54 -24.72
CA ILE A 281 -6.23 15.56 -25.76
C ILE A 281 -7.72 15.77 -26.15
N GLU A 282 -8.49 14.70 -26.26
CA GLU A 282 -9.93 14.78 -26.53
C GLU A 282 -10.67 15.50 -25.41
N ALA A 283 -10.37 15.15 -24.15
CA ALA A 283 -10.99 15.76 -22.97
C ALA A 283 -10.62 17.26 -22.84
N ILE A 284 -9.36 17.66 -23.10
CA ILE A 284 -8.94 19.05 -23.12
C ILE A 284 -9.77 19.85 -24.15
N LYS A 285 -9.97 19.32 -25.36
CA LYS A 285 -10.79 19.95 -26.40
C LYS A 285 -12.25 20.02 -25.99
N LEU A 286 -12.81 18.93 -25.50
CA LEU A 286 -14.22 18.83 -25.06
C LEU A 286 -14.53 19.88 -23.98
N HIS A 287 -13.65 20.00 -23.01
CA HIS A 287 -13.82 20.91 -21.89
C HIS A 287 -13.29 22.34 -22.17
N ASN A 288 -12.68 22.61 -23.34
CA ASN A 288 -12.10 23.91 -23.70
C ASN A 288 -11.24 24.48 -22.57
N MET A 289 -10.17 23.77 -22.15
CA MET A 289 -9.27 24.17 -21.10
C MET A 289 -8.23 25.18 -21.63
N PRO A 290 -8.25 26.47 -21.23
CA PRO A 290 -7.48 27.52 -21.91
C PRO A 290 -6.06 27.71 -21.38
N TRP A 291 -5.68 27.02 -20.29
CA TRP A 291 -4.36 27.12 -19.65
C TRP A 291 -3.40 26.03 -20.11
N LYS A 292 -2.15 26.07 -19.62
CA LYS A 292 -1.11 25.10 -19.95
C LYS A 292 -1.54 23.68 -19.61
N GLN A 293 -1.37 22.79 -20.57
CA GLN A 293 -1.63 21.37 -20.43
C GLN A 293 -0.30 20.61 -20.54
N VAL A 294 -0.09 19.65 -19.64
CA VAL A 294 1.01 18.69 -19.68
C VAL A 294 0.40 17.32 -19.94
N ILE A 295 0.80 16.74 -21.06
CA ILE A 295 0.26 15.47 -21.54
C ILE A 295 1.26 14.36 -21.22
N ASP A 296 0.74 13.16 -20.85
CA ASP A 296 1.55 11.95 -20.66
C ASP A 296 2.61 12.07 -19.55
N ALA A 297 2.26 12.72 -18.43
CA ALA A 297 3.18 12.78 -17.30
C ALA A 297 3.26 11.45 -16.51
N GLN A 298 2.28 10.57 -16.71
CA GLN A 298 2.16 9.25 -16.09
C GLN A 298 2.39 9.29 -14.57
N SER A 299 3.30 8.46 -14.04
CA SER A 299 3.60 8.43 -12.61
C SER A 299 4.73 9.37 -12.18
N VAL A 300 5.43 10.03 -13.10
CA VAL A 300 6.59 10.86 -12.78
C VAL A 300 6.31 11.89 -11.68
N PRO A 301 5.33 12.79 -11.81
CA PRO A 301 5.03 13.74 -10.75
C PRO A 301 4.30 13.12 -9.56
N THR A 302 3.45 12.11 -9.76
CA THR A 302 2.70 11.49 -8.67
C THR A 302 3.61 10.73 -7.71
N ASP A 303 4.59 10.00 -8.23
CA ASP A 303 5.60 9.33 -7.41
C ASP A 303 6.43 10.36 -6.63
N LEU A 304 6.86 11.44 -7.30
CA LEU A 304 7.69 12.48 -6.69
C LEU A 304 6.99 13.25 -5.55
N TYR A 305 5.68 13.48 -5.69
CA TYR A 305 4.88 14.23 -4.74
C TYR A 305 4.08 13.35 -3.76
N GLY A 306 4.21 12.03 -3.85
CA GLY A 306 3.45 11.09 -3.02
C GLY A 306 1.95 11.12 -3.29
N ILE A 307 1.53 11.45 -4.52
CA ILE A 307 0.12 11.53 -4.89
C ILE A 307 -0.41 10.13 -5.16
N SER A 308 -1.29 9.65 -4.30
CA SER A 308 -1.92 8.33 -4.41
C SER A 308 -3.31 8.34 -5.07
N GLY A 309 -3.86 9.52 -5.35
CA GLY A 309 -5.18 9.65 -5.96
C GLY A 309 -5.44 11.02 -6.57
N ILE A 310 -6.35 11.07 -7.54
CA ILE A 310 -6.79 12.29 -8.22
C ILE A 310 -8.31 12.50 -8.04
N PRO A 311 -8.80 13.77 -8.02
CA PRO A 311 -8.06 15.01 -8.27
C PRO A 311 -7.13 15.39 -7.11
N CYS A 312 -5.95 15.92 -7.45
CA CYS A 312 -5.03 16.54 -6.51
C CYS A 312 -4.62 17.91 -7.04
N ILE A 313 -4.72 18.94 -6.20
CA ILE A 313 -4.37 20.31 -6.59
C ILE A 313 -3.32 20.85 -5.62
N ILE A 314 -2.22 21.36 -6.15
CA ILE A 314 -1.16 22.02 -5.39
C ILE A 314 -1.01 23.46 -5.85
N LEU A 315 -1.01 24.40 -4.90
CA LEU A 315 -0.75 25.80 -5.17
C LEU A 315 0.68 26.16 -4.75
N PHE A 316 1.49 26.54 -5.70
CA PHE A 316 2.84 27.03 -5.45
C PHE A 316 2.83 28.57 -5.30
N SER A 317 3.58 29.05 -4.31
CA SER A 317 3.68 30.48 -4.05
C SER A 317 4.49 31.21 -5.16
N SER A 318 4.29 32.52 -5.26
CA SER A 318 5.03 33.37 -6.21
C SER A 318 6.49 33.61 -5.82
N ALA A 319 6.88 33.31 -4.57
CA ALA A 319 8.24 33.50 -4.08
C ALA A 319 9.18 32.39 -4.55
N ASN A 320 10.43 32.76 -4.82
CA ASN A 320 11.53 31.79 -4.92
C ASN A 320 11.88 31.34 -3.49
N PHE A 321 11.85 30.07 -3.22
CA PHE A 321 12.42 29.50 -1.99
C PHE A 321 13.83 29.02 -2.25
#